data_21d6c97114bcddfcbd00c21ea81bc42a
#
_entry.id   21d6c97114bcddfcbd00c21ea81bc42a
#
_cell.length_a   1.000
_cell.length_b   1.000
_cell.length_c   1.000
_cell.angle_alpha   90.00
_cell.angle_beta   90.00
_cell.angle_gamma   90.00
#
_symmetry.space_group_name_H-M   'P 1'
#
loop_
_entity.id
_entity.type
_entity.pdbx_description
1 polymer ?
#
loop_
_entity_poly.entity_id
_entity_poly.type
_entity_poly.pdbx_seq_one_letter_code
_entity_poly.pdbx_strand_id
1 'polypeptide(L)'
;MYLTNATLYNVLVAQEFLKHNNIDYKFGFIYNPHVNYDINDDVNVYSEGSLNTESKLYDSVDWGQFLDSYPYNWCKSRNMLEDDKFHPTDDGMSAWYKTL
;
A
#
# COMPACT_ATOMS: atom_id res chain seq x y z
N MET A 1 4.03 -12.78 -1.58
CA MET A 1 5.18 -11.90 -1.31
C MET A 1 4.86 -11.00 -0.13
N TYR A 2 5.77 -10.92 0.78
CA TYR A 2 5.60 -10.06 1.95
C TYR A 2 6.19 -8.69 1.68
N LEU A 3 5.65 -7.69 2.36
CA LEU A 3 6.42 -6.48 2.58
C LEU A 3 7.50 -6.81 3.58
N THR A 4 8.67 -7.07 3.06
CA THR A 4 9.80 -7.53 3.83
C THR A 4 10.41 -6.40 4.68
N ASN A 5 11.36 -6.76 5.53
CA ASN A 5 12.17 -5.77 6.22
C ASN A 5 12.89 -4.83 5.24
N ALA A 6 13.22 -5.30 4.03
CA ALA A 6 13.81 -4.45 3.00
C ALA A 6 12.86 -3.33 2.58
N THR A 7 11.57 -3.63 2.40
CA THR A 7 10.57 -2.62 2.08
C THR A 7 10.41 -1.62 3.22
N LEU A 8 10.31 -2.11 4.46
CA LEU A 8 10.21 -1.24 5.62
C LEU A 8 11.44 -0.36 5.77
N TYR A 9 12.62 -0.93 5.52
CA TYR A 9 13.87 -0.16 5.54
C TYR A 9 13.85 0.96 4.50
N ASN A 10 13.40 0.68 3.29
CA ASN A 10 13.30 1.68 2.23
C ASN A 10 12.31 2.78 2.59
N VAL A 11 11.19 2.43 3.20
CA VAL A 11 10.21 3.40 3.71
C VAL A 11 10.86 4.30 4.75
N LEU A 12 11.63 3.71 5.68
CA LEU A 12 12.31 4.48 6.73
C LEU A 12 13.35 5.43 6.15
N VAL A 13 14.14 4.97 5.17
CA VAL A 13 15.13 5.83 4.52
C VAL A 13 14.44 7.03 3.87
N ALA A 14 13.35 6.79 3.14
CA ALA A 14 12.58 7.86 2.53
C ALA A 14 11.97 8.80 3.58
N GLN A 15 11.39 8.25 4.63
CA GLN A 15 10.80 9.01 5.72
C GLN A 15 11.84 9.95 6.36
N GLU A 16 13.00 9.42 6.73
CA GLU A 16 14.03 10.21 7.39
C GLU A 16 14.59 11.29 6.48
N PHE A 17 14.77 10.97 5.18
CA PHE A 17 15.20 11.96 4.20
C PHE A 17 14.20 13.11 4.11
N LEU A 18 12.91 12.80 3.99
CA LEU A 18 11.87 13.81 3.82
C LEU A 18 11.73 14.65 5.08
N LYS A 19 11.72 14.04 6.25
CA LYS A 19 11.68 14.76 7.52
C LYS A 19 12.88 15.66 7.73
N HIS A 20 14.06 15.14 7.43
CA HIS A 20 15.31 15.87 7.64
C HIS A 20 15.42 17.10 6.73
N ASN A 21 14.79 17.05 5.58
CA ASN A 21 14.78 18.15 4.62
C ASN A 21 13.51 19.01 4.71
N ASN A 22 12.68 18.79 5.72
CA ASN A 22 11.45 19.55 5.98
C ASN A 22 10.47 19.51 4.78
N ILE A 23 10.39 18.35 4.14
CA ILE A 23 9.49 18.13 3.01
C ILE A 23 8.23 17.46 3.54
N ASP A 24 7.07 18.06 3.31
CA ASP A 24 5.79 17.43 3.62
C ASP A 24 5.59 16.23 2.71
N TYR A 25 5.08 15.13 3.27
CA TYR A 25 4.93 13.91 2.51
C TYR A 25 3.74 13.10 2.99
N LYS A 26 3.22 12.28 2.06
CA LYS A 26 2.29 11.20 2.35
C LYS A 26 2.75 9.98 1.56
N PHE A 27 2.67 8.81 2.19
CA PHE A 27 2.90 7.54 1.52
C PHE A 27 1.57 6.84 1.31
N GLY A 28 1.56 5.94 0.34
CA GLY A 28 0.39 5.10 0.11
C GLY A 28 0.82 3.71 -0.33
N PHE A 29 -0.05 2.75 -0.07
CA PHE A 29 0.07 1.41 -0.62
C PHE A 29 -0.96 1.24 -1.72
N ILE A 30 -0.61 0.46 -2.73
CA ILE A 30 -1.56 0.16 -3.82
C ILE A 30 -2.70 -0.71 -3.32
N TYR A 31 -2.42 -1.62 -2.40
CA TYR A 31 -3.41 -2.47 -1.76
C TYR A 31 -3.23 -2.43 -0.24
N ASN A 32 -4.27 -2.82 0.49
CA ASN A 32 -4.19 -2.81 1.96
C ASN A 32 -3.18 -3.85 2.45
N PRO A 33 -2.07 -3.42 3.03
CA PRO A 33 -1.01 -4.35 3.45
C PRO A 33 -1.33 -5.10 4.75
N HIS A 34 -2.41 -4.74 5.44
CA HIS A 34 -2.77 -5.32 6.73
C HIS A 34 -3.79 -6.45 6.61
N VAL A 35 -4.24 -6.78 5.41
CA VAL A 35 -5.21 -7.84 5.20
C VAL A 35 -4.62 -8.96 4.36
N ASN A 36 -5.15 -10.15 4.55
CA ASN A 36 -4.86 -11.29 3.71
C ASN A 36 -5.76 -11.27 2.49
N TYR A 37 -5.27 -11.74 1.37
CA TYR A 37 -6.03 -11.85 0.14
C TYR A 37 -6.34 -13.31 -0.14
N ASP A 38 -7.57 -13.57 -0.60
CA ASP A 38 -8.00 -14.92 -0.94
C ASP A 38 -7.33 -15.38 -2.23
N ILE A 39 -6.78 -16.58 -2.21
CA ILE A 39 -6.16 -17.18 -3.37
C ILE A 39 -7.14 -17.35 -4.54
N ASN A 40 -8.43 -17.43 -4.25
CA ASN A 40 -9.47 -17.57 -5.27
C ASN A 40 -9.82 -16.26 -5.97
N ASP A 41 -9.25 -15.17 -5.55
CA ASP A 41 -9.48 -13.87 -6.18
C ASP A 41 -8.59 -13.61 -7.38
N ASP A 42 -7.87 -14.62 -7.86
CA ASP A 42 -6.95 -14.52 -8.99
C ASP A 42 -5.83 -13.49 -8.78
N VAL A 43 -5.59 -13.10 -7.56
CA VAL A 43 -4.48 -12.23 -7.19
C VAL A 43 -3.38 -13.05 -6.56
N ASN A 44 -2.15 -12.59 -6.69
CA ASN A 44 -1.07 -13.16 -5.91
C ASN A 44 -1.34 -12.92 -4.44
N VAL A 45 -1.60 -14.01 -3.76
CA VAL A 45 -2.08 -13.92 -2.41
C VAL A 45 -0.97 -14.20 -1.45
N TYR A 46 -1.04 -13.52 -0.37
CA TYR A 46 -0.13 -13.69 0.74
C TYR A 46 -0.88 -14.47 1.81
N SER A 47 -0.21 -15.45 2.38
CA SER A 47 -0.80 -16.27 3.44
C SER A 47 -1.11 -15.47 4.70
N GLU A 48 -0.53 -14.29 4.81
CA GLU A 48 -0.69 -13.39 5.94
C GLU A 48 -0.73 -11.96 5.42
N GLY A 49 -1.07 -11.01 6.26
CA GLY A 49 -0.97 -9.61 5.91
C GLY A 49 0.43 -9.27 5.41
N SER A 50 0.53 -8.38 4.45
CA SER A 50 1.79 -8.12 3.74
C SER A 50 2.85 -7.45 4.61
N LEU A 51 2.47 -6.81 5.70
CA LEU A 51 3.40 -6.12 6.59
C LEU A 51 3.94 -7.05 7.65
N ASN A 52 5.24 -6.96 7.89
CA ASN A 52 5.88 -7.64 9.01
C ASN A 52 5.74 -6.76 10.25
N THR A 53 4.63 -6.94 10.98
CA THR A 53 4.31 -6.14 12.16
C THR A 53 5.18 -6.46 13.37
N GLU A 54 5.92 -7.57 13.33
CA GLU A 54 6.83 -7.96 14.41
C GLU A 54 8.21 -7.31 14.25
N SER A 55 8.49 -6.72 13.10
CA SER A 55 9.76 -6.07 12.86
C SER A 55 9.88 -4.78 13.67
N LYS A 56 11.07 -4.55 14.24
CA LYS A 56 11.38 -3.27 14.88
C LYS A 56 11.35 -2.12 13.87
N LEU A 57 11.60 -2.40 12.60
CA LEU A 57 11.49 -1.40 11.55
C LEU A 57 10.06 -0.90 11.42
N TYR A 58 9.08 -1.79 11.60
CA TYR A 58 7.67 -1.42 11.59
C TYR A 58 7.36 -0.32 12.61
N ASP A 59 7.89 -0.47 13.84
CA ASP A 59 7.64 0.48 14.92
C ASP A 59 8.27 1.85 14.66
N SER A 60 9.28 1.90 13.82
CA SER A 60 10.00 3.15 13.51
C SER A 60 9.35 3.96 12.39
N VAL A 61 8.38 3.38 11.69
CA VAL A 61 7.66 4.06 10.61
C VAL A 61 6.58 4.95 11.20
N ASP A 62 6.47 6.16 10.67
CA ASP A 62 5.39 7.06 11.03
C ASP A 62 4.14 6.72 10.21
N TRP A 63 3.34 5.81 10.73
CA TRP A 63 2.14 5.32 10.05
C TRP A 63 1.07 6.39 9.88
N GLY A 64 1.14 7.45 10.67
CA GLY A 64 0.23 8.60 10.50
C GLY A 64 0.43 9.34 9.19
N GLN A 65 1.58 9.13 8.53
CA GLN A 65 1.86 9.72 7.22
C GLN A 65 1.40 8.85 6.06
N PHE A 66 0.74 7.72 6.33
CA PHE A 66 0.23 6.85 5.28
C PHE A 66 -1.24 7.12 5.02
N LEU A 67 -1.60 7.07 3.74
CA LEU A 67 -3.00 7.09 3.34
C LEU A 67 -3.67 5.80 3.81
N ASP A 68 -4.90 5.91 4.26
CA ASP A 68 -5.72 4.78 4.72
C ASP A 68 -6.70 4.31 3.65
N SER A 69 -6.51 4.75 2.44
CA SER A 69 -7.27 4.34 1.26
C SER A 69 -6.32 3.75 0.22
N TYR A 70 -6.72 2.67 -0.40
CA TYR A 70 -5.85 1.87 -1.28
C TYR A 70 -6.48 1.76 -2.66
N PRO A 71 -5.77 2.20 -3.73
CA PRO A 71 -6.36 2.23 -5.07
C PRO A 71 -6.87 0.88 -5.54
N TYR A 72 -6.11 -0.19 -5.31
CA TYR A 72 -6.56 -1.53 -5.70
C TYR A 72 -7.90 -1.90 -5.06
N ASN A 73 -7.99 -1.76 -3.73
CA ASN A 73 -9.17 -2.15 -2.98
C ASN A 73 -10.38 -1.27 -3.34
N TRP A 74 -10.14 0.01 -3.48
CA TRP A 74 -11.18 0.96 -3.87
C TRP A 74 -11.71 0.67 -5.27
N CYS A 75 -10.81 0.43 -6.21
CA CYS A 75 -11.19 0.15 -7.60
C CYS A 75 -11.81 -1.23 -7.75
N LYS A 76 -11.33 -2.23 -7.01
CA LYS A 76 -11.90 -3.57 -7.04
C LYS A 76 -13.38 -3.54 -6.63
N SER A 77 -13.71 -2.84 -5.57
CA SER A 77 -15.09 -2.75 -5.08
C SER A 77 -16.02 -2.01 -6.05
N ARG A 78 -15.47 -1.29 -7.02
CA ARG A 78 -16.22 -0.51 -8.02
C ARG A 78 -16.08 -1.06 -9.43
N ASN A 79 -15.50 -2.25 -9.55
CA ASN A 79 -15.31 -2.92 -10.83
C ASN A 79 -14.47 -2.07 -11.81
N MET A 80 -13.42 -1.46 -11.30
CA MET A 80 -12.52 -0.57 -12.06
C MET A 80 -11.10 -1.13 -12.15
N LEU A 81 -10.98 -2.46 -12.25
CA LEU A 81 -9.70 -3.13 -12.50
C LEU A 81 -9.57 -3.51 -13.95
N GLU A 82 -8.33 -3.58 -14.43
CA GLU A 82 -8.02 -4.10 -15.75
C GLU A 82 -8.37 -5.60 -15.83
N ASP A 83 -8.28 -6.15 -17.04
CA ASP A 83 -8.63 -7.56 -17.29
C ASP A 83 -7.77 -8.53 -16.47
N ASP A 84 -6.56 -8.12 -16.08
CA ASP A 84 -5.67 -8.93 -15.25
C ASP A 84 -6.16 -9.04 -13.79
N LYS A 85 -7.16 -8.25 -13.41
CA LYS A 85 -7.75 -8.22 -12.06
C LYS A 85 -6.80 -7.73 -10.96
N PHE A 86 -5.72 -7.10 -11.34
CA PHE A 86 -4.72 -6.56 -10.41
C PHE A 86 -4.60 -5.07 -10.47
N HIS A 87 -4.55 -4.54 -11.68
CA HIS A 87 -4.22 -3.13 -11.89
C HIS A 87 -5.49 -2.32 -12.02
N PRO A 88 -5.63 -1.23 -11.25
CA PRO A 88 -6.71 -0.27 -11.49
C PRO A 88 -6.64 0.26 -12.93
N THR A 89 -7.80 0.51 -13.52
CA THR A 89 -7.86 1.22 -14.81
C THR A 89 -7.39 2.66 -14.63
N ASP A 90 -7.04 3.33 -15.72
CA ASP A 90 -6.68 4.75 -15.67
C ASP A 90 -7.83 5.58 -15.09
N ASP A 91 -9.05 5.29 -15.51
CA ASP A 91 -10.25 5.96 -14.98
C ASP A 91 -10.43 5.67 -13.48
N GLY A 92 -10.15 4.43 -13.07
CA GLY A 92 -10.22 4.03 -11.67
C GLY A 92 -9.21 4.78 -10.81
N MET A 93 -7.96 4.88 -11.27
CA MET A 93 -6.93 5.61 -10.55
C MET A 93 -7.27 7.09 -10.44
N SER A 94 -7.75 7.68 -11.53
CA SER A 94 -8.15 9.09 -11.54
C SER A 94 -9.30 9.34 -10.57
N ALA A 95 -10.30 8.48 -10.58
CA ALA A 95 -11.45 8.59 -9.67
C ALA A 95 -11.02 8.42 -8.22
N TRP A 96 -10.16 7.43 -7.93
CA TRP A 96 -9.64 7.21 -6.59
C TRP A 96 -8.87 8.44 -6.09
N TYR A 97 -7.98 8.97 -6.94
CA TYR A 97 -7.17 10.13 -6.57
C TYR A 97 -8.04 11.32 -6.14
N LYS A 98 -9.18 11.51 -6.81
CA LYS A 98 -10.10 12.60 -6.48
C LYS A 98 -10.79 12.44 -5.12
N THR A 99 -10.69 11.26 -4.50
CA THR A 99 -11.24 11.04 -3.16
C THR A 99 -10.32 11.52 -2.05
N LEU A 100 -9.07 11.79 -2.36
CA LEU A 100 -8.06 12.15 -1.37
C LEU A 100 -8.22 13.56 -0.83
#